data_56c7238a485bad9a9d50568a17f5c1e5
#
_entry.id   56c7238a485bad9a9d50568a17f5c1e5
#
_cell.length_a   1.000
_cell.length_b   1.000
_cell.length_c   1.000
_cell.angle_alpha   90.00
_cell.angle_beta   90.00
_cell.angle_gamma   90.00
#
_symmetry.space_group_name_H-M   'P 1'
#
loop_
_entity.id
_entity.type
_entity.pdbx_description
1 polymer ?
#
loop_
_entity_poly.entity_id
_entity_poly.type
_entity_poly.pdbx_seq_one_letter_code
_entity_poly.pdbx_strand_id
1 'polypeptide(L)'
;MKAIYLSAIHQPIQYIDLPKPVAGPGQVLVHLKAAALNHRDLFIQQGLYPSIKLPVILGSDGAGIVDTVGEGVDVSWLGQEVVINCAMNWGDDPNFYGPDFQILGMPANGTFAEYVAVDAEYIFPKPGHLSFEQAAALPLAGLTAWRALMTRAGLHKKASSQPEKVLITGIGGGVALLALQFALGAGAEVWVTSGSSQKLELAKALGAAGGVNYREPDWAKTLMSQTQSRSARGYFDVIIDSAGGPGFARLIDVAAPGGRIVFYGGTTGLITDVVPAKVFFKQLNIAGTTMGTELEFSDMLSFVTAKQLVPVIDEIFPLVDAEQAMRRMNDGKQFGKLVLRIDE
;
A
#
# COMPACT_ATOMS: atom_id res chain seq x y z
N MET A 1 26.95 -7.93 6.25
CA MET A 1 25.99 -7.66 5.21
C MET A 1 25.87 -6.17 4.97
N LYS A 2 25.58 -5.75 3.75
CA LYS A 2 25.25 -4.36 3.43
C LYS A 2 23.83 -4.04 3.87
N ALA A 3 23.62 -2.84 4.41
CA ALA A 3 22.31 -2.39 4.88
C ALA A 3 22.19 -0.86 4.82
N ILE A 4 20.95 -0.40 4.71
CA ILE A 4 20.57 1.01 4.82
C ILE A 4 20.13 1.31 6.24
N TYR A 5 20.89 2.13 6.91
CA TYR A 5 20.79 2.39 8.35
C TYR A 5 20.39 3.85 8.63
N LEU A 6 19.40 4.02 9.48
CA LEU A 6 19.02 5.33 10.00
C LEU A 6 19.46 5.43 11.46
N SER A 7 20.46 6.27 11.73
CA SER A 7 21.01 6.48 13.07
C SER A 7 20.21 7.47 13.91
N ALA A 8 19.66 8.52 13.28
CA ALA A 8 18.87 9.56 13.92
C ALA A 8 17.87 10.18 12.92
N ILE A 9 16.77 10.75 13.43
CA ILE A 9 15.83 11.53 12.61
C ILE A 9 16.52 12.74 11.98
N HIS A 10 16.02 13.19 10.84
CA HIS A 10 16.54 14.31 10.04
C HIS A 10 17.97 14.11 9.52
N GLN A 11 18.49 12.87 9.57
CA GLN A 11 19.78 12.53 8.98
C GLN A 11 19.58 11.72 7.70
N PRO A 12 20.51 11.82 6.74
CA PRO A 12 20.53 10.92 5.60
C PRO A 12 20.66 9.46 6.07
N ILE A 13 20.02 8.55 5.37
CA ILE A 13 20.23 7.12 5.54
C ILE A 13 21.63 6.73 5.07
N GLN A 14 22.25 5.75 5.73
CA GLN A 14 23.63 5.37 5.50
C GLN A 14 23.72 3.95 4.95
N TYR A 15 24.48 3.76 3.89
CA TYR A 15 24.85 2.44 3.36
C TYR A 15 26.08 1.93 4.09
N ILE A 16 25.94 0.94 4.97
CA ILE A 16 26.98 0.48 5.88
C ILE A 16 27.08 -1.04 5.93
N ASP A 17 28.19 -1.53 6.46
CA ASP A 17 28.37 -2.95 6.80
C ASP A 17 27.88 -3.22 8.22
N LEU A 18 27.00 -4.21 8.36
CA LEU A 18 26.51 -4.74 9.64
C LEU A 18 26.71 -6.26 9.72
N PRO A 19 26.72 -6.84 10.92
CA PRO A 19 26.68 -8.28 11.05
C PRO A 19 25.47 -8.90 10.36
N LYS A 20 25.65 -10.02 9.64
CA LYS A 20 24.55 -10.80 9.09
C LYS A 20 23.69 -11.33 10.25
N PRO A 21 22.36 -11.16 10.24
CA PRO A 21 21.52 -11.72 11.30
C PRO A 21 21.48 -13.26 11.23
N VAL A 22 21.11 -13.87 12.32
CA VAL A 22 20.93 -15.32 12.43
C VAL A 22 19.44 -15.59 12.68
N ALA A 23 18.89 -16.58 11.99
CA ALA A 23 17.53 -17.04 12.25
C ALA A 23 17.45 -17.69 13.64
N GLY A 24 16.63 -17.14 14.52
CA GLY A 24 16.30 -17.73 15.83
C GLY A 24 15.28 -18.88 15.67
N PRO A 25 14.88 -19.52 16.80
CA PRO A 25 13.80 -20.51 16.79
C PRO A 25 12.52 -19.92 16.19
N GLY A 26 11.86 -20.66 15.30
CA GLY A 26 10.65 -20.22 14.60
C GLY A 26 10.88 -19.23 13.45
N GLN A 27 12.12 -18.77 13.24
CA GLN A 27 12.46 -17.77 12.23
C GLN A 27 13.08 -18.37 10.96
N VAL A 28 13.00 -17.60 9.89
CA VAL A 28 13.78 -17.82 8.67
C VAL A 28 14.70 -16.62 8.44
N LEU A 29 15.85 -16.88 7.84
CA LEU A 29 16.71 -15.84 7.27
C LEU A 29 16.44 -15.75 5.79
N VAL A 30 15.98 -14.61 5.32
CA VAL A 30 15.73 -14.35 3.91
C VAL A 30 16.90 -13.57 3.32
N HIS A 31 17.54 -14.11 2.28
CA HIS A 31 18.44 -13.37 1.40
C HIS A 31 17.60 -12.54 0.45
N LEU A 32 17.53 -11.26 0.69
CA LEU A 32 16.71 -10.33 -0.09
C LEU A 32 17.30 -10.12 -1.48
N LYS A 33 16.44 -10.06 -2.47
CA LYS A 33 16.78 -9.72 -3.87
C LYS A 33 16.20 -8.36 -4.26
N ALA A 34 15.11 -7.97 -3.60
CA ALA A 34 14.51 -6.65 -3.77
C ALA A 34 13.77 -6.22 -2.50
N ALA A 35 13.72 -4.92 -2.30
CA ALA A 35 12.92 -4.24 -1.29
C ALA A 35 12.19 -3.05 -1.91
N ALA A 36 11.11 -2.53 -1.29
CA ALA A 36 10.42 -1.39 -1.85
C ALA A 36 10.07 -0.33 -0.81
N LEU A 37 10.18 0.93 -1.22
CA LEU A 37 9.94 2.07 -0.36
C LEU A 37 8.45 2.27 -0.10
N ASN A 38 8.16 2.79 1.10
CA ASN A 38 6.86 3.27 1.52
C ASN A 38 6.98 4.65 2.16
N HIS A 39 5.93 5.47 2.13
CA HIS A 39 5.95 6.81 2.73
C HIS A 39 6.31 6.80 4.22
N ARG A 40 6.04 5.67 4.92
CA ARG A 40 6.46 5.53 6.33
C ARG A 40 7.97 5.61 6.50
N ASP A 41 8.75 5.10 5.57
CA ASP A 41 10.22 5.16 5.63
C ASP A 41 10.70 6.60 5.62
N LEU A 42 10.13 7.42 4.73
CA LEU A 42 10.37 8.85 4.66
C LEU A 42 9.89 9.57 5.93
N PHE A 43 8.69 9.25 6.44
CA PHE A 43 8.15 9.88 7.65
C PHE A 43 8.97 9.52 8.89
N ILE A 44 9.54 8.31 8.98
CA ILE A 44 10.47 7.92 10.06
C ILE A 44 11.73 8.78 9.97
N GLN A 45 12.34 8.91 8.80
CA GLN A 45 13.52 9.76 8.59
C GLN A 45 13.24 11.23 8.97
N GLN A 46 12.05 11.73 8.66
CA GLN A 46 11.62 13.09 8.94
C GLN A 46 11.12 13.32 10.38
N GLY A 47 11.07 12.29 11.22
CA GLY A 47 10.56 12.41 12.60
C GLY A 47 9.03 12.57 12.69
N LEU A 48 8.29 12.28 11.61
CA LEU A 48 6.84 12.45 11.51
C LEU A 48 6.05 11.16 11.78
N TYR A 49 6.74 10.04 12.06
CA TYR A 49 6.09 8.77 12.36
C TYR A 49 5.96 8.57 13.87
N PRO A 50 4.87 7.95 14.36
CA PRO A 50 4.71 7.74 15.81
C PRO A 50 5.72 6.74 16.36
N SER A 51 6.10 6.92 17.63
CA SER A 51 6.90 5.96 18.42
C SER A 51 8.20 5.50 17.76
N ILE A 52 8.92 6.43 17.11
CA ILE A 52 10.19 6.13 16.43
C ILE A 52 11.22 5.56 17.41
N LYS A 53 11.79 4.41 17.06
CA LYS A 53 12.92 3.78 17.76
C LYS A 53 14.11 3.68 16.82
N LEU A 54 15.21 4.29 17.20
CA LEU A 54 16.45 4.34 16.43
C LEU A 54 17.63 3.87 17.31
N PRO A 55 18.67 3.35 16.73
CA PRO A 55 18.91 3.19 15.29
C PRO A 55 18.16 1.99 14.69
N VAL A 56 17.91 2.00 13.36
CA VAL A 56 17.19 0.90 12.69
C VAL A 56 17.57 0.77 11.21
N ILE A 57 17.50 -0.45 10.66
CA ILE A 57 17.44 -0.69 9.22
C ILE A 57 15.99 -0.46 8.77
N LEU A 58 15.78 0.47 7.85
CA LEU A 58 14.45 0.76 7.29
C LEU A 58 13.96 -0.33 6.33
N GLY A 59 12.76 -0.14 5.79
CA GLY A 59 12.16 -0.98 4.77
C GLY A 59 11.17 -2.00 5.34
N SER A 60 9.95 -1.98 4.83
CA SER A 60 8.91 -2.92 5.23
C SER A 60 8.71 -4.03 4.19
N ASP A 61 8.80 -3.67 2.92
CA ASP A 61 8.52 -4.54 1.79
C ASP A 61 9.79 -5.25 1.31
N GLY A 62 9.73 -6.56 1.15
CA GLY A 62 10.86 -7.34 0.66
C GLY A 62 10.45 -8.64 -0.01
N ALA A 63 11.25 -9.08 -0.97
CA ALA A 63 11.18 -10.38 -1.61
C ALA A 63 12.58 -10.94 -1.79
N GLY A 64 12.72 -12.26 -1.64
CA GLY A 64 14.04 -12.90 -1.69
C GLY A 64 13.93 -14.42 -1.63
N ILE A 65 15.02 -15.05 -1.23
CA ILE A 65 15.16 -16.51 -1.14
C ILE A 65 15.46 -16.87 0.32
N VAL A 66 14.82 -17.89 0.85
CA VAL A 66 15.12 -18.39 2.20
C VAL A 66 16.50 -19.01 2.19
N ASP A 67 17.44 -18.39 2.94
CA ASP A 67 18.85 -18.79 3.05
C ASP A 67 19.06 -19.80 4.17
N THR A 68 18.37 -19.62 5.30
CA THR A 68 18.50 -20.48 6.47
C THR A 68 17.17 -20.57 7.20
N VAL A 69 16.87 -21.71 7.81
CA VAL A 69 15.72 -21.92 8.68
C VAL A 69 16.19 -22.13 10.11
N GLY A 70 15.50 -21.52 11.07
CA GLY A 70 15.75 -21.71 12.50
C GLY A 70 15.14 -22.98 13.07
N GLU A 71 15.40 -23.25 14.33
CA GLU A 71 14.83 -24.40 15.03
C GLU A 71 13.29 -24.37 14.99
N GLY A 72 12.67 -25.51 14.68
CA GLY A 72 11.21 -25.67 14.64
C GLY A 72 10.55 -25.23 13.32
N VAL A 73 11.30 -24.68 12.37
CA VAL A 73 10.77 -24.31 11.04
C VAL A 73 10.93 -25.47 10.06
N ASP A 74 9.92 -25.68 9.21
CA ASP A 74 9.95 -26.68 8.15
C ASP A 74 11.10 -26.41 7.17
N VAL A 75 11.99 -27.38 7.01
CA VAL A 75 13.16 -27.30 6.12
C VAL A 75 12.78 -27.16 4.64
N SER A 76 11.55 -27.46 4.26
CA SER A 76 11.05 -27.26 2.89
C SER A 76 11.05 -25.80 2.43
N TRP A 77 11.13 -24.86 3.37
CA TRP A 77 11.31 -23.45 3.05
C TRP A 77 12.68 -23.11 2.47
N LEU A 78 13.72 -23.90 2.79
CA LEU A 78 15.09 -23.61 2.35
C LEU A 78 15.15 -23.52 0.82
N GLY A 79 15.69 -22.42 0.30
CA GLY A 79 15.81 -22.14 -1.13
C GLY A 79 14.49 -21.69 -1.82
N GLN A 80 13.37 -21.57 -1.10
CA GLN A 80 12.12 -21.07 -1.67
C GLN A 80 12.18 -19.55 -1.92
N GLU A 81 11.59 -19.15 -3.04
CA GLU A 81 11.36 -17.75 -3.36
C GLU A 81 10.15 -17.22 -2.58
N VAL A 82 10.34 -16.18 -1.79
CA VAL A 82 9.33 -15.67 -0.87
C VAL A 82 9.10 -14.16 -0.98
N VAL A 83 7.93 -13.73 -0.57
CA VAL A 83 7.56 -12.37 -0.28
C VAL A 83 7.18 -12.26 1.19
N ILE A 84 7.53 -11.16 1.84
CA ILE A 84 7.36 -10.97 3.29
C ILE A 84 6.08 -10.16 3.56
N ASN A 85 5.19 -10.71 4.39
CA ASN A 85 4.12 -9.92 5.00
C ASN A 85 4.72 -9.03 6.09
N CYS A 86 4.69 -7.74 5.88
CA CYS A 86 5.26 -6.78 6.82
C CYS A 86 4.34 -6.39 7.98
N ALA A 87 3.08 -6.83 7.98
CA ALA A 87 2.10 -6.61 9.06
C ALA A 87 2.23 -7.75 10.08
N MET A 88 2.96 -7.51 11.16
CA MET A 88 3.33 -8.53 12.15
C MET A 88 2.47 -8.37 13.41
N ASN A 89 2.12 -9.50 14.05
CA ASN A 89 1.40 -9.54 15.32
C ASN A 89 0.04 -8.79 15.26
N TRP A 90 -0.74 -9.04 14.21
CA TRP A 90 -2.05 -8.41 14.07
C TRP A 90 -2.96 -8.69 15.26
N GLY A 91 -2.92 -9.90 15.82
CA GLY A 91 -3.78 -10.36 16.90
C GLY A 91 -5.05 -11.06 16.41
N ASP A 92 -5.89 -11.49 17.35
CA ASP A 92 -7.01 -12.40 17.09
C ASP A 92 -8.25 -11.72 16.48
N ASP A 93 -8.40 -10.39 16.66
CA ASP A 93 -9.57 -9.68 16.11
C ASP A 93 -9.30 -9.24 14.66
N PRO A 94 -10.03 -9.76 13.66
CA PRO A 94 -9.83 -9.36 12.27
C PRO A 94 -10.25 -7.91 11.97
N ASN A 95 -11.02 -7.27 12.87
CA ASN A 95 -11.52 -5.91 12.64
C ASN A 95 -10.48 -4.83 12.92
N PHE A 96 -9.57 -5.05 13.88
CA PHE A 96 -8.50 -4.12 14.25
C PHE A 96 -7.31 -4.87 14.86
N TYR A 97 -6.15 -4.25 14.79
CA TYR A 97 -4.90 -4.84 15.30
C TYR A 97 -4.80 -4.75 16.83
N GLY A 98 -4.13 -5.73 17.42
CA GLY A 98 -3.84 -5.79 18.85
C GLY A 98 -2.66 -4.89 19.27
N PRO A 99 -2.35 -4.87 20.59
CA PRO A 99 -1.33 -3.99 21.15
C PRO A 99 0.11 -4.31 20.69
N ASP A 100 0.35 -5.54 20.26
CA ASP A 100 1.67 -6.01 19.84
C ASP A 100 1.92 -5.85 18.34
N PHE A 101 0.96 -5.26 17.62
CA PHE A 101 1.04 -5.03 16.19
C PHE A 101 2.26 -4.18 15.81
N GLN A 102 3.00 -4.66 14.82
CA GLN A 102 4.18 -4.00 14.31
C GLN A 102 4.21 -4.03 12.77
N ILE A 103 4.92 -3.07 12.20
CA ILE A 103 5.25 -3.08 10.77
C ILE A 103 6.76 -3.22 10.66
N LEU A 104 7.24 -4.22 9.91
CA LEU A 104 8.67 -4.47 9.67
C LEU A 104 9.39 -3.20 9.20
N GLY A 105 10.63 -2.99 9.64
CA GLY A 105 11.43 -1.81 9.33
C GLY A 105 11.40 -0.70 10.38
N MET A 106 10.66 -0.86 11.47
CA MET A 106 10.69 -0.09 12.72
C MET A 106 9.50 -0.55 13.61
N PRO A 107 9.69 -0.96 14.85
CA PRO A 107 10.94 -0.89 15.64
C PRO A 107 11.98 -1.97 15.34
N ALA A 108 11.59 -3.07 14.68
CA ALA A 108 12.52 -4.10 14.24
C ALA A 108 13.24 -3.69 12.95
N ASN A 109 14.44 -4.25 12.71
CA ASN A 109 15.17 -4.05 11.47
C ASN A 109 14.38 -4.59 10.27
N GLY A 110 14.44 -3.86 9.17
CA GLY A 110 13.67 -4.12 7.97
C GLY A 110 14.47 -4.66 6.79
N THR A 111 13.90 -4.42 5.62
CA THR A 111 14.29 -5.08 4.36
C THR A 111 15.28 -4.29 3.51
N PHE A 112 15.70 -3.08 3.90
CA PHE A 112 16.73 -2.36 3.16
C PHE A 112 18.11 -2.88 3.52
N ALA A 113 18.34 -4.18 3.29
CA ALA A 113 19.56 -4.91 3.60
C ALA A 113 19.66 -6.17 2.74
N GLU A 114 20.84 -6.79 2.69
CA GLU A 114 21.02 -8.08 2.01
C GLU A 114 20.24 -9.23 2.68
N TYR A 115 20.05 -9.16 3.99
CA TYR A 115 19.39 -10.22 4.76
C TYR A 115 18.45 -9.65 5.81
N VAL A 116 17.34 -10.35 6.04
CA VAL A 116 16.42 -10.08 7.16
C VAL A 116 16.02 -11.41 7.81
N ALA A 117 15.96 -11.43 9.16
CA ALA A 117 15.38 -12.53 9.91
C ALA A 117 13.94 -12.16 10.28
N VAL A 118 12.99 -13.04 9.96
CA VAL A 118 11.56 -12.88 10.27
C VAL A 118 10.96 -14.21 10.71
N ASP A 119 9.88 -14.18 11.47
CA ASP A 119 9.18 -15.40 11.85
C ASP A 119 8.59 -16.06 10.59
N ALA A 120 8.63 -17.39 10.55
CA ALA A 120 8.27 -18.17 9.36
C ALA A 120 6.78 -17.99 8.95
N GLU A 121 5.92 -17.56 9.86
CA GLU A 121 4.53 -17.27 9.58
C GLU A 121 4.33 -16.04 8.68
N TYR A 122 5.33 -15.13 8.61
CA TYR A 122 5.25 -13.92 7.78
C TYR A 122 5.84 -14.08 6.38
N ILE A 123 6.35 -15.25 6.01
CA ILE A 123 6.78 -15.51 4.63
C ILE A 123 5.73 -16.25 3.83
N PHE A 124 5.59 -15.86 2.58
CA PHE A 124 4.66 -16.47 1.63
C PHE A 124 5.37 -16.79 0.32
N PRO A 125 4.98 -17.86 -0.39
CA PRO A 125 5.53 -18.12 -1.71
C PRO A 125 5.36 -16.91 -2.63
N LYS A 126 6.43 -16.50 -3.29
CA LYS A 126 6.38 -15.42 -4.28
C LYS A 126 5.49 -15.85 -5.45
N PRO A 127 4.53 -15.02 -5.92
CA PRO A 127 3.78 -15.32 -7.13
C PRO A 127 4.73 -15.61 -8.32
N GLY A 128 4.62 -16.78 -8.92
CA GLY A 128 5.61 -17.29 -9.89
C GLY A 128 5.75 -16.44 -11.17
N HIS A 129 4.75 -15.62 -11.51
CA HIS A 129 4.79 -14.72 -12.66
C HIS A 129 5.50 -13.38 -12.38
N LEU A 130 5.83 -13.09 -11.11
CA LEU A 130 6.47 -11.83 -10.72
C LEU A 130 7.98 -11.98 -10.58
N SER A 131 8.73 -10.96 -11.00
CA SER A 131 10.12 -10.80 -10.59
C SER A 131 10.21 -10.47 -9.09
N PHE A 132 11.42 -10.51 -8.51
CA PHE A 132 11.61 -10.10 -7.11
C PHE A 132 11.26 -8.64 -6.89
N GLU A 133 11.59 -7.74 -7.82
CA GLU A 133 11.26 -6.32 -7.75
C GLU A 133 9.75 -6.10 -7.78
N GLN A 134 9.03 -6.84 -8.62
CA GLN A 134 7.58 -6.79 -8.70
C GLN A 134 6.93 -7.35 -7.43
N ALA A 135 7.44 -8.48 -6.92
CA ALA A 135 6.95 -9.08 -5.68
C ALA A 135 7.18 -8.17 -4.47
N ALA A 136 8.38 -7.55 -4.36
CA ALA A 136 8.67 -6.59 -3.30
C ALA A 136 7.78 -5.34 -3.35
N ALA A 137 7.19 -5.00 -4.49
CA ALA A 137 6.29 -3.86 -4.63
C ALA A 137 4.87 -4.09 -4.04
N LEU A 138 4.55 -5.33 -3.63
CA LEU A 138 3.19 -5.70 -3.17
C LEU A 138 2.92 -5.45 -1.69
N PRO A 139 3.76 -5.89 -0.70
CA PRO A 139 3.31 -6.21 0.64
C PRO A 139 2.48 -5.11 1.32
N LEU A 140 3.08 -4.02 1.74
CA LEU A 140 2.41 -2.96 2.50
C LEU A 140 1.30 -2.28 1.69
N ALA A 141 1.63 -1.88 0.49
CA ALA A 141 0.71 -1.12 -0.36
C ALA A 141 -0.46 -2.00 -0.85
N GLY A 142 -0.18 -3.24 -1.22
CA GLY A 142 -1.17 -4.21 -1.65
C GLY A 142 -2.11 -4.62 -0.53
N LEU A 143 -1.57 -4.98 0.62
CA LEU A 143 -2.38 -5.36 1.79
C LEU A 143 -3.32 -4.23 2.23
N THR A 144 -2.80 -3.00 2.28
CA THR A 144 -3.61 -1.81 2.59
C THR A 144 -4.73 -1.59 1.56
N ALA A 145 -4.41 -1.70 0.27
CA ALA A 145 -5.38 -1.56 -0.82
C ALA A 145 -6.44 -2.67 -0.78
N TRP A 146 -6.01 -3.92 -0.54
CA TRP A 146 -6.88 -5.09 -0.43
C TRP A 146 -7.88 -4.93 0.70
N ARG A 147 -7.38 -4.65 1.91
CA ARG A 147 -8.25 -4.44 3.08
C ARG A 147 -9.22 -3.27 2.87
N ALA A 148 -8.74 -2.15 2.31
CA ALA A 148 -9.59 -1.01 2.02
C ALA A 148 -10.76 -1.37 1.10
N LEU A 149 -10.48 -2.09 0.00
CA LEU A 149 -11.48 -2.46 -0.99
C LEU A 149 -12.36 -3.64 -0.56
N MET A 150 -11.74 -4.76 -0.18
CA MET A 150 -12.44 -6.03 -0.02
C MET A 150 -13.07 -6.16 1.36
N THR A 151 -12.36 -5.79 2.42
CA THR A 151 -12.84 -5.94 3.79
C THR A 151 -13.64 -4.73 4.25
N ARG A 152 -13.06 -3.54 4.17
CA ARG A 152 -13.65 -2.33 4.75
C ARG A 152 -14.76 -1.75 3.87
N ALA A 153 -14.53 -1.62 2.56
CA ALA A 153 -15.55 -1.19 1.62
C ALA A 153 -16.49 -2.34 1.23
N GLY A 154 -16.05 -3.60 1.34
CA GLY A 154 -16.85 -4.76 0.94
C GLY A 154 -17.21 -4.74 -0.55
N LEU A 155 -16.23 -4.44 -1.41
CA LEU A 155 -16.39 -4.53 -2.86
C LEU A 155 -16.90 -5.94 -3.21
N HIS A 156 -17.92 -6.04 -4.07
CA HIS A 156 -18.65 -7.26 -4.46
C HIS A 156 -19.58 -7.91 -3.41
N LYS A 157 -19.70 -7.36 -2.22
CA LYS A 157 -20.73 -7.84 -1.27
C LYS A 157 -22.13 -7.37 -1.67
N LYS A 158 -22.23 -6.39 -2.58
CA LYS A 158 -23.51 -5.90 -3.08
C LYS A 158 -24.01 -6.83 -4.18
N ALA A 159 -25.16 -7.47 -3.99
CA ALA A 159 -25.84 -8.24 -5.02
C ALA A 159 -26.42 -7.29 -6.10
N SER A 160 -25.63 -6.94 -7.08
CA SER A 160 -26.00 -6.09 -8.21
C SER A 160 -25.55 -6.73 -9.52
N SER A 161 -26.39 -6.65 -10.55
CA SER A 161 -26.00 -7.04 -11.91
C SER A 161 -25.13 -6.00 -12.62
N GLN A 162 -24.97 -4.81 -12.02
CA GLN A 162 -24.15 -3.73 -12.55
C GLN A 162 -22.82 -3.66 -11.79
N PRO A 163 -21.69 -3.37 -12.48
CA PRO A 163 -20.42 -3.11 -11.83
C PRO A 163 -20.55 -2.03 -10.76
N GLU A 164 -19.89 -2.22 -9.62
CA GLU A 164 -19.75 -1.17 -8.62
C GLU A 164 -18.82 -0.08 -9.15
N LYS A 165 -19.13 1.17 -8.81
CA LYS A 165 -18.40 2.35 -9.25
C LYS A 165 -17.48 2.81 -8.16
N VAL A 166 -16.18 2.74 -8.43
CA VAL A 166 -15.11 3.01 -7.48
C VAL A 166 -14.41 4.31 -7.84
N LEU A 167 -14.23 5.21 -6.88
CA LEU A 167 -13.36 6.38 -7.00
C LEU A 167 -12.12 6.16 -6.14
N ILE A 168 -10.93 6.35 -6.73
CA ILE A 168 -9.66 6.28 -6.02
C ILE A 168 -8.99 7.64 -6.07
N THR A 169 -8.70 8.22 -4.91
CA THR A 169 -8.04 9.53 -4.84
C THR A 169 -6.53 9.42 -4.88
N GLY A 170 -5.87 10.45 -5.38
CA GLY A 170 -4.42 10.56 -5.33
C GLY A 170 -3.68 9.51 -6.15
N ILE A 171 -4.19 9.19 -7.35
CA ILE A 171 -3.57 8.18 -8.21
C ILE A 171 -2.12 8.53 -8.54
N GLY A 172 -1.25 7.54 -8.44
CA GLY A 172 0.18 7.62 -8.65
C GLY A 172 1.01 7.05 -7.49
N GLY A 173 0.44 6.98 -6.28
CA GLY A 173 1.05 6.25 -5.16
C GLY A 173 0.79 4.74 -5.23
N GLY A 174 1.63 3.95 -4.57
CA GLY A 174 1.57 2.48 -4.60
C GLY A 174 0.21 1.91 -4.20
N VAL A 175 -0.36 2.36 -3.07
CA VAL A 175 -1.68 1.89 -2.59
C VAL A 175 -2.78 2.23 -3.59
N ALA A 176 -2.81 3.45 -4.13
CA ALA A 176 -3.83 3.88 -5.08
C ALA A 176 -3.77 3.09 -6.40
N LEU A 177 -2.56 2.80 -6.90
CA LEU A 177 -2.39 2.00 -8.13
C LEU A 177 -2.76 0.53 -7.93
N LEU A 178 -2.40 -0.06 -6.80
CA LEU A 178 -2.82 -1.43 -6.47
C LEU A 178 -4.33 -1.50 -6.23
N ALA A 179 -4.93 -0.49 -5.59
CA ALA A 179 -6.38 -0.38 -5.46
C ALA A 179 -7.08 -0.29 -6.84
N LEU A 180 -6.51 0.47 -7.79
CA LEU A 180 -7.00 0.51 -9.18
C LEU A 180 -6.96 -0.90 -9.81
N GLN A 181 -5.81 -1.58 -9.75
CA GLN A 181 -5.64 -2.89 -10.34
C GLN A 181 -6.57 -3.93 -9.69
N PHE A 182 -6.70 -3.93 -8.36
CA PHE A 182 -7.59 -4.84 -7.64
C PHE A 182 -9.06 -4.59 -7.98
N ALA A 183 -9.50 -3.33 -7.99
CA ALA A 183 -10.88 -2.99 -8.31
C ALA A 183 -11.24 -3.36 -9.76
N LEU A 184 -10.34 -3.12 -10.72
CA LEU A 184 -10.50 -3.55 -12.11
C LEU A 184 -10.52 -5.07 -12.24
N GLY A 185 -9.56 -5.77 -11.61
CA GLY A 185 -9.50 -7.23 -11.59
C GLY A 185 -10.73 -7.87 -10.96
N ALA A 186 -11.37 -7.15 -10.09
CA ALA A 186 -12.63 -7.47 -9.48
C ALA A 186 -13.87 -7.07 -10.33
N GLY A 187 -13.71 -6.43 -11.49
CA GLY A 187 -14.79 -6.08 -12.41
C GLY A 187 -15.51 -4.77 -12.10
N ALA A 188 -14.95 -3.90 -11.26
CA ALA A 188 -15.52 -2.58 -10.98
C ALA A 188 -15.24 -1.57 -12.10
N GLU A 189 -16.10 -0.55 -12.23
CA GLU A 189 -15.82 0.65 -13.00
C GLU A 189 -15.02 1.62 -12.14
N VAL A 190 -13.78 1.92 -12.52
CA VAL A 190 -12.86 2.70 -11.69
C VAL A 190 -12.59 4.08 -12.26
N TRP A 191 -12.76 5.10 -11.44
CA TRP A 191 -12.41 6.48 -11.69
C TRP A 191 -11.34 6.96 -10.73
N VAL A 192 -10.55 7.96 -11.11
CA VAL A 192 -9.42 8.40 -10.31
C VAL A 192 -9.33 9.91 -10.17
N THR A 193 -8.62 10.40 -9.13
CA THR A 193 -8.23 11.80 -9.06
C THR A 193 -6.71 11.93 -8.96
N SER A 194 -6.15 13.00 -9.51
CA SER A 194 -4.73 13.35 -9.39
C SER A 194 -4.54 14.86 -9.43
N GLY A 195 -3.43 15.36 -8.93
CA GLY A 195 -2.97 16.74 -9.19
C GLY A 195 -2.14 16.86 -10.48
N SER A 196 -2.00 15.78 -11.25
CA SER A 196 -1.19 15.71 -12.48
C SER A 196 -2.01 15.10 -13.62
N SER A 197 -2.16 15.84 -14.72
CA SER A 197 -2.84 15.34 -15.91
C SER A 197 -2.10 14.13 -16.52
N GLN A 198 -0.77 14.12 -16.48
CA GLN A 198 0.01 12.97 -16.94
C GLN A 198 -0.33 11.69 -16.17
N LYS A 199 -0.43 11.77 -14.82
CA LYS A 199 -0.81 10.61 -13.99
C LYS A 199 -2.25 10.13 -14.28
N LEU A 200 -3.16 11.03 -14.65
CA LEU A 200 -4.51 10.66 -15.08
C LEU A 200 -4.50 9.86 -16.38
N GLU A 201 -3.72 10.28 -17.36
CA GLU A 201 -3.60 9.55 -18.65
C GLU A 201 -2.95 8.17 -18.44
N LEU A 202 -1.92 8.07 -17.60
CA LEU A 202 -1.33 6.78 -17.23
C LEU A 202 -2.34 5.85 -16.54
N ALA A 203 -3.16 6.38 -15.65
CA ALA A 203 -4.21 5.59 -15.00
C ALA A 203 -5.29 5.11 -15.98
N LYS A 204 -5.66 5.93 -16.96
CA LYS A 204 -6.57 5.52 -18.05
C LYS A 204 -5.95 4.39 -18.88
N ALA A 205 -4.66 4.48 -19.20
CA ALA A 205 -3.96 3.41 -19.91
C ALA A 205 -3.93 2.10 -19.12
N LEU A 206 -4.02 2.15 -17.78
CA LEU A 206 -4.16 1.00 -16.89
C LEU A 206 -5.61 0.52 -16.74
N GLY A 207 -6.60 1.16 -17.40
CA GLY A 207 -7.99 0.74 -17.40
C GLY A 207 -8.96 1.60 -16.61
N ALA A 208 -8.53 2.72 -16.01
CA ALA A 208 -9.46 3.64 -15.37
C ALA A 208 -10.43 4.22 -16.41
N ALA A 209 -11.73 4.23 -16.09
CA ALA A 209 -12.79 4.75 -16.96
C ALA A 209 -12.66 6.26 -17.20
N GLY A 210 -12.05 6.98 -16.27
CA GLY A 210 -11.79 8.41 -16.37
C GLY A 210 -11.17 8.97 -15.10
N GLY A 211 -10.97 10.28 -15.09
CA GLY A 211 -10.41 10.95 -13.91
C GLY A 211 -10.41 12.45 -14.04
N VAL A 212 -10.20 13.12 -12.91
CA VAL A 212 -10.19 14.58 -12.83
C VAL A 212 -8.99 15.09 -12.04
N ASN A 213 -8.55 16.30 -12.38
CA ASN A 213 -7.54 17.00 -11.62
C ASN A 213 -8.17 17.68 -10.39
N TYR A 214 -7.87 17.20 -9.19
CA TYR A 214 -8.42 17.74 -7.94
C TYR A 214 -7.93 19.17 -7.60
N ARG A 215 -6.94 19.70 -8.33
CA ARG A 215 -6.49 21.09 -8.19
C ARG A 215 -7.46 22.07 -8.85
N GLU A 216 -8.33 21.58 -9.73
CA GLU A 216 -9.38 22.39 -10.35
C GLU A 216 -10.49 22.67 -9.33
N PRO A 217 -10.96 23.93 -9.19
CA PRO A 217 -11.91 24.30 -8.13
C PRO A 217 -13.21 23.48 -8.14
N ASP A 218 -13.71 23.15 -9.31
CA ASP A 218 -14.99 22.44 -9.51
C ASP A 218 -14.80 20.95 -9.89
N TRP A 219 -13.66 20.34 -9.51
CA TRP A 219 -13.34 18.97 -9.91
C TRP A 219 -14.45 17.95 -9.62
N ALA A 220 -15.15 18.10 -8.49
CA ALA A 220 -16.24 17.19 -8.11
C ALA A 220 -17.45 17.34 -9.07
N LYS A 221 -17.79 18.56 -9.48
CA LYS A 221 -18.85 18.81 -10.48
C LYS A 221 -18.43 18.28 -11.85
N THR A 222 -17.17 18.51 -12.23
CA THR A 222 -16.60 17.99 -13.48
C THR A 222 -16.66 16.47 -13.50
N LEU A 223 -16.26 15.81 -12.41
CA LEU A 223 -16.32 14.36 -12.27
C LEU A 223 -17.75 13.85 -12.42
N MET A 224 -18.73 14.47 -11.75
CA MET A 224 -20.14 14.10 -11.85
C MET A 224 -20.71 14.32 -13.27
N SER A 225 -20.24 15.34 -13.97
CA SER A 225 -20.62 15.58 -15.37
C SER A 225 -20.06 14.51 -16.31
N GLN A 226 -18.80 14.12 -16.12
CA GLN A 226 -18.13 13.08 -16.93
C GLN A 226 -18.74 11.68 -16.71
N THR A 227 -19.19 11.38 -15.51
CA THR A 227 -19.84 10.09 -15.21
C THR A 227 -21.24 9.98 -15.80
N GLN A 228 -21.75 11.06 -16.45
CA GLN A 228 -23.11 11.13 -16.99
C GLN A 228 -24.19 10.68 -15.98
N SER A 229 -23.89 10.83 -14.70
CA SER A 229 -24.83 10.49 -13.64
C SER A 229 -26.08 11.39 -13.75
N ARG A 230 -27.23 10.77 -13.98
CA ARG A 230 -28.53 11.45 -13.95
C ARG A 230 -29.00 11.73 -12.52
N SER A 231 -28.28 11.21 -11.52
CA SER A 231 -28.61 11.35 -10.11
C SER A 231 -27.87 12.54 -9.51
N ALA A 232 -28.61 13.55 -9.07
CA ALA A 232 -28.07 14.63 -8.22
C ALA A 232 -27.56 14.13 -6.84
N ARG A 233 -27.71 12.82 -6.56
CA ARG A 233 -27.39 12.21 -5.24
C ARG A 233 -26.00 11.61 -5.15
N GLY A 234 -25.17 11.68 -6.19
CA GLY A 234 -23.83 11.09 -6.24
C GLY A 234 -23.76 9.88 -7.17
N TYR A 235 -22.55 9.37 -7.38
CA TYR A 235 -22.29 8.33 -8.38
C TYR A 235 -21.54 7.12 -7.84
N PHE A 236 -20.57 7.32 -6.93
CA PHE A 236 -19.64 6.28 -6.54
C PHE A 236 -20.15 5.43 -5.38
N ASP A 237 -20.20 4.12 -5.58
CA ASP A 237 -20.55 3.13 -4.55
C ASP A 237 -19.44 2.99 -3.51
N VAL A 238 -18.19 3.06 -3.94
CA VAL A 238 -16.98 2.96 -3.12
C VAL A 238 -16.04 4.12 -3.43
N ILE A 239 -15.46 4.71 -2.38
CA ILE A 239 -14.41 5.72 -2.49
C ILE A 239 -13.24 5.30 -1.62
N ILE A 240 -12.04 5.20 -2.20
CA ILE A 240 -10.80 4.91 -1.50
C ILE A 240 -9.97 6.19 -1.46
N ASP A 241 -9.70 6.69 -0.26
CA ASP A 241 -9.05 7.98 -0.08
C ASP A 241 -7.71 7.89 0.65
N SER A 242 -6.71 8.54 0.07
CA SER A 242 -5.35 8.66 0.63
C SER A 242 -5.06 10.00 1.28
N ALA A 243 -5.90 10.99 1.03
CA ALA A 243 -5.57 12.38 1.25
C ALA A 243 -6.11 12.94 2.56
N GLY A 244 -7.34 12.61 2.92
CA GLY A 244 -8.04 13.31 4.00
C GLY A 244 -8.25 14.80 3.66
N GLY A 245 -7.98 15.67 4.63
CA GLY A 245 -7.94 17.12 4.46
C GLY A 245 -9.27 17.78 4.03
N PRO A 246 -9.25 19.04 3.63
CA PRO A 246 -10.45 19.81 3.25
C PRO A 246 -11.17 19.23 2.01
N GLY A 247 -10.46 18.49 1.17
CA GLY A 247 -11.01 17.84 -0.02
C GLY A 247 -12.01 16.72 0.30
N PHE A 248 -11.96 16.15 1.51
CA PHE A 248 -12.78 15.02 1.92
C PHE A 248 -14.29 15.30 1.85
N ALA A 249 -14.71 16.52 2.18
CA ALA A 249 -16.12 16.93 2.09
C ALA A 249 -16.70 16.78 0.67
N ARG A 250 -15.87 16.93 -0.37
CA ARG A 250 -16.28 16.72 -1.76
C ARG A 250 -16.52 15.24 -2.08
N LEU A 251 -15.82 14.32 -1.40
CA LEU A 251 -16.05 12.88 -1.56
C LEU A 251 -17.46 12.49 -1.10
N ILE A 252 -17.97 13.14 -0.06
CA ILE A 252 -19.36 12.98 0.41
C ILE A 252 -20.35 13.43 -0.67
N ASP A 253 -20.03 14.49 -1.40
CA ASP A 253 -20.91 14.99 -2.48
C ASP A 253 -21.00 13.99 -3.63
N VAL A 254 -19.89 13.37 -4.03
CA VAL A 254 -19.84 12.43 -5.18
C VAL A 254 -20.19 10.97 -4.80
N ALA A 255 -20.23 10.63 -3.52
CA ALA A 255 -20.66 9.31 -3.07
C ALA A 255 -22.15 9.07 -3.35
N ALA A 256 -22.51 7.88 -3.82
CA ALA A 256 -23.90 7.46 -4.00
C ALA A 256 -24.61 7.24 -2.64
N PRO A 257 -25.94 7.26 -2.57
CA PRO A 257 -26.64 6.78 -1.37
C PRO A 257 -26.26 5.35 -1.01
N GLY A 258 -25.97 5.09 0.28
CA GLY A 258 -25.44 3.83 0.76
C GLY A 258 -23.96 3.62 0.40
N GLY A 259 -23.29 4.65 -0.12
CA GLY A 259 -21.87 4.61 -0.49
C GLY A 259 -20.95 4.38 0.70
N ARG A 260 -19.76 3.87 0.42
CA ARG A 260 -18.72 3.51 1.40
C ARG A 260 -17.47 4.30 1.09
N ILE A 261 -17.00 5.10 2.04
CA ILE A 261 -15.77 5.88 1.93
C ILE A 261 -14.76 5.28 2.90
N VAL A 262 -13.65 4.77 2.38
CA VAL A 262 -12.57 4.21 3.18
C VAL A 262 -11.31 5.03 2.98
N PHE A 263 -10.73 5.53 4.07
CA PHE A 263 -9.48 6.28 4.02
C PHE A 263 -8.36 5.56 4.79
N TYR A 264 -7.15 5.63 4.23
CA TYR A 264 -5.95 5.00 4.79
C TYR A 264 -4.81 5.98 5.01
N GLY A 265 -5.03 7.25 4.73
CA GLY A 265 -4.02 8.30 4.88
C GLY A 265 -4.64 9.67 5.13
N GLY A 266 -3.77 10.62 5.45
CA GLY A 266 -4.13 12.01 5.74
C GLY A 266 -3.08 12.99 5.25
N THR A 267 -2.58 12.80 4.02
CA THR A 267 -1.45 13.57 3.47
C THR A 267 -1.74 15.05 3.27
N THR A 268 -3.02 15.44 3.26
CA THR A 268 -3.44 16.86 3.12
C THR A 268 -3.99 17.45 4.43
N GLY A 269 -3.85 16.74 5.55
CA GLY A 269 -4.18 17.24 6.88
C GLY A 269 -5.56 16.84 7.39
N LEU A 270 -6.11 17.66 8.29
CA LEU A 270 -7.35 17.36 9.01
C LEU A 270 -8.57 17.37 8.07
N ILE A 271 -9.47 16.41 8.26
CA ILE A 271 -10.78 16.39 7.60
C ILE A 271 -11.64 17.51 8.20
N THR A 272 -12.07 18.44 7.34
CA THR A 272 -12.91 19.58 7.72
C THR A 272 -14.16 19.66 6.85
N ASP A 273 -15.09 20.55 7.23
CA ASP A 273 -16.28 20.91 6.43
C ASP A 273 -17.24 19.77 6.10
N VAL A 274 -17.20 18.69 6.89
CA VAL A 274 -18.14 17.59 6.78
C VAL A 274 -19.51 18.02 7.31
N VAL A 275 -20.52 18.06 6.42
CA VAL A 275 -21.89 18.37 6.78
C VAL A 275 -22.62 17.08 7.18
N PRO A 276 -22.97 16.86 8.48
CA PRO A 276 -23.56 15.61 8.94
C PRO A 276 -24.83 15.20 8.18
N ALA A 277 -25.66 16.18 7.79
CA ALA A 277 -26.88 15.94 7.03
C ALA A 277 -26.62 15.23 5.69
N LYS A 278 -25.53 15.57 5.00
CA LYS A 278 -25.16 14.88 3.76
C LYS A 278 -24.76 13.42 4.00
N VAL A 279 -24.17 13.12 5.16
CA VAL A 279 -23.75 11.77 5.54
C VAL A 279 -24.96 10.92 5.88
N PHE A 280 -25.81 11.38 6.83
CA PHE A 280 -26.93 10.55 7.28
C PHE A 280 -28.08 10.47 6.27
N PHE A 281 -28.40 11.50 5.49
CA PHE A 281 -29.43 11.40 4.45
C PHE A 281 -29.01 10.47 3.30
N LYS A 282 -27.71 10.38 2.99
CA LYS A 282 -27.18 9.40 2.04
C LYS A 282 -26.90 8.04 2.66
N GLN A 283 -27.00 7.89 4.00
CA GLN A 283 -26.67 6.66 4.73
C GLN A 283 -25.27 6.14 4.39
N LEU A 284 -24.27 7.04 4.39
CA LEU A 284 -22.89 6.71 4.05
C LEU A 284 -22.20 5.96 5.18
N ASN A 285 -21.36 5.00 4.81
CA ASN A 285 -20.42 4.36 5.70
C ASN A 285 -19.04 4.98 5.49
N ILE A 286 -18.46 5.57 6.53
CA ILE A 286 -17.13 6.17 6.52
C ILE A 286 -16.25 5.37 7.46
N ALA A 287 -15.15 4.80 6.96
CA ALA A 287 -14.29 3.92 7.72
C ALA A 287 -12.80 4.23 7.49
N GLY A 288 -12.02 4.12 8.55
CA GLY A 288 -10.56 4.09 8.47
C GLY A 288 -10.04 2.68 8.23
N THR A 289 -8.83 2.56 7.67
CA THR A 289 -8.10 1.31 7.54
C THR A 289 -6.59 1.52 7.64
N THR A 290 -5.89 0.47 8.01
CA THR A 290 -4.42 0.37 7.92
C THR A 290 -4.05 -1.09 7.72
N MET A 291 -3.02 -1.36 6.95
CA MET A 291 -2.48 -2.71 6.74
C MET A 291 -3.57 -3.78 6.53
N GLY A 292 -3.42 -4.95 7.17
CA GLY A 292 -4.39 -6.05 7.15
C GLY A 292 -3.88 -7.26 7.90
N THR A 293 -4.71 -8.30 7.97
CA THR A 293 -4.41 -9.58 8.60
C THR A 293 -3.55 -10.47 7.68
N GLU A 294 -3.01 -11.54 8.23
CA GLU A 294 -2.30 -12.57 7.47
C GLU A 294 -3.22 -13.24 6.43
N LEU A 295 -4.46 -13.52 6.80
CA LEU A 295 -5.45 -14.10 5.86
C LEU A 295 -5.70 -13.16 4.69
N GLU A 296 -5.87 -11.86 4.94
CA GLU A 296 -6.04 -10.87 3.87
C GLU A 296 -4.80 -10.78 2.96
N PHE A 297 -3.61 -10.98 3.51
CA PHE A 297 -2.38 -11.04 2.72
C PHE A 297 -2.35 -12.26 1.80
N SER A 298 -2.70 -13.43 2.33
CA SER A 298 -2.84 -14.69 1.56
C SER A 298 -3.87 -14.58 0.45
N ASP A 299 -5.06 -14.03 0.76
CA ASP A 299 -6.14 -13.81 -0.21
C ASP A 299 -5.71 -12.84 -1.31
N MET A 300 -5.01 -11.77 -0.96
CA MET A 300 -4.43 -10.80 -1.90
C MET A 300 -3.45 -11.48 -2.86
N LEU A 301 -2.50 -12.28 -2.35
CA LEU A 301 -1.52 -12.99 -3.19
C LEU A 301 -2.21 -14.01 -4.12
N SER A 302 -3.23 -14.70 -3.62
CA SER A 302 -4.05 -15.62 -4.41
C SER A 302 -4.75 -14.88 -5.55
N PHE A 303 -5.33 -13.71 -5.28
CA PHE A 303 -5.97 -12.87 -6.29
C PHE A 303 -4.97 -12.32 -7.31
N VAL A 304 -3.81 -11.83 -6.85
CA VAL A 304 -2.72 -11.36 -7.72
C VAL A 304 -2.28 -12.46 -8.68
N THR A 305 -2.13 -13.68 -8.17
CA THR A 305 -1.76 -14.87 -8.97
C THR A 305 -2.86 -15.24 -9.97
N ALA A 306 -4.11 -15.34 -9.51
CA ALA A 306 -5.23 -15.72 -10.36
C ALA A 306 -5.50 -14.71 -11.49
N LYS A 307 -5.30 -13.44 -11.22
CA LYS A 307 -5.51 -12.33 -12.19
C LYS A 307 -4.24 -11.94 -12.94
N GLN A 308 -3.11 -12.58 -12.67
CA GLN A 308 -1.81 -12.27 -13.28
C GLN A 308 -1.46 -10.77 -13.17
N LEU A 309 -1.77 -10.16 -12.01
CA LEU A 309 -1.53 -8.74 -11.80
C LEU A 309 -0.05 -8.46 -11.57
N VAL A 310 0.44 -7.40 -12.19
CA VAL A 310 1.82 -6.93 -12.05
C VAL A 310 1.80 -5.53 -11.45
N PRO A 311 2.40 -5.30 -10.27
CA PRO A 311 2.48 -3.98 -9.67
C PRO A 311 3.19 -2.98 -10.56
N VAL A 312 2.73 -1.74 -10.57
CA VAL A 312 3.39 -0.65 -11.31
C VAL A 312 4.63 -0.22 -10.54
N ILE A 313 5.79 -0.37 -11.15
CA ILE A 313 7.08 0.14 -10.65
C ILE A 313 7.42 1.41 -11.43
N ASP A 314 7.73 2.49 -10.71
CA ASP A 314 8.18 3.74 -11.31
C ASP A 314 9.66 3.67 -11.66
N GLU A 315 10.49 3.26 -10.69
CA GLU A 315 11.93 3.19 -10.86
C GLU A 315 12.56 2.16 -9.92
N ILE A 316 13.63 1.54 -10.38
CA ILE A 316 14.45 0.58 -9.62
C ILE A 316 15.82 1.20 -9.39
N PHE A 317 16.23 1.29 -8.12
CA PHE A 317 17.52 1.80 -7.70
C PHE A 317 18.39 0.67 -7.15
N PRO A 318 19.73 0.71 -7.29
CA PRO A 318 20.60 -0.11 -6.47
C PRO A 318 20.41 0.20 -4.97
N LEU A 319 20.63 -0.76 -4.09
CA LEU A 319 20.49 -0.55 -2.63
C LEU A 319 21.32 0.64 -2.14
N VAL A 320 22.52 0.82 -2.65
CA VAL A 320 23.41 1.95 -2.30
C VAL A 320 22.80 3.32 -2.57
N ASP A 321 21.88 3.42 -3.53
CA ASP A 321 21.20 4.66 -3.94
C ASP A 321 19.86 4.89 -3.23
N ALA A 322 19.60 4.19 -2.12
CA ALA A 322 18.35 4.30 -1.37
C ALA A 322 18.00 5.73 -0.94
N GLU A 323 18.98 6.56 -0.59
CA GLU A 323 18.75 7.98 -0.27
C GLU A 323 18.22 8.77 -1.49
N GLN A 324 18.67 8.43 -2.71
CA GLN A 324 18.15 9.04 -3.94
C GLN A 324 16.69 8.61 -4.18
N ALA A 325 16.36 7.34 -3.94
CA ALA A 325 14.99 6.84 -3.99
C ALA A 325 14.08 7.54 -2.97
N MET A 326 14.57 7.77 -1.74
CA MET A 326 13.84 8.53 -0.70
C MET A 326 13.55 9.97 -1.15
N ARG A 327 14.53 10.64 -1.75
CA ARG A 327 14.34 12.02 -2.30
C ARG A 327 13.31 12.04 -3.42
N ARG A 328 13.34 11.07 -4.35
CA ARG A 328 12.35 10.95 -5.41
C ARG A 328 10.93 10.77 -4.85
N MET A 329 10.79 9.97 -3.78
CA MET A 329 9.51 9.82 -3.08
C MET A 329 9.04 11.15 -2.45
N ASN A 330 9.94 11.86 -1.79
CA ASN A 330 9.65 13.16 -1.18
C ASN A 330 9.18 14.21 -2.22
N ASP A 331 9.73 14.19 -3.42
CA ASP A 331 9.33 15.06 -4.53
C ASP A 331 7.92 14.74 -5.06
N GLY A 332 7.35 13.58 -4.75
CA GLY A 332 6.01 13.18 -5.19
C GLY A 332 5.85 12.97 -6.70
N LYS A 333 6.96 12.81 -7.43
CA LYS A 333 6.98 12.69 -8.90
C LYS A 333 6.68 11.29 -9.42
N GLN A 334 6.81 10.27 -8.58
CA GLN A 334 6.67 8.86 -8.95
C GLN A 334 5.23 8.53 -9.40
N PHE A 335 5.14 7.56 -10.32
CA PHE A 335 3.90 6.88 -10.69
C PHE A 335 4.10 5.36 -10.53
N GLY A 336 3.96 4.88 -9.30
CA GLY A 336 4.21 3.50 -8.93
C GLY A 336 5.05 3.38 -7.67
N LYS A 337 5.57 2.17 -7.46
CA LYS A 337 6.48 1.85 -6.37
C LYS A 337 7.93 2.17 -6.76
N LEU A 338 8.69 2.65 -5.81
CA LEU A 338 10.15 2.76 -5.91
C LEU A 338 10.75 1.52 -5.27
N VAL A 339 11.62 0.85 -5.99
CA VAL A 339 12.17 -0.45 -5.61
C VAL A 339 13.68 -0.34 -5.47
N LEU A 340 14.22 -1.00 -4.47
CA LEU A 340 15.66 -1.19 -4.29
C LEU A 340 16.02 -2.60 -4.75
N ARG A 341 16.91 -2.71 -5.74
CA ARG A 341 17.51 -3.98 -6.12
C ARG A 341 18.69 -4.26 -5.20
N ILE A 342 18.74 -5.47 -4.71
CA ILE A 342 19.79 -5.95 -3.81
C ILE A 342 20.61 -6.94 -4.59
N ASP A 343 21.73 -6.46 -5.11
CA ASP A 343 22.68 -7.25 -5.89
C ASP A 343 23.60 -8.05 -4.94
N GLU A 344 24.15 -9.17 -5.45
CA GLU A 344 25.13 -9.98 -4.74
C GLU A 344 26.50 -9.28 -4.64
#